data_35b615c896f85527f638178b1898b331
#
_entry.id   35b615c896f85527f638178b1898b331
#
_cell.length_a   1.000
_cell.length_b   1.000
_cell.length_c   1.000
_cell.angle_alpha   90.00
_cell.angle_beta   90.00
_cell.angle_gamma   90.00
#
_symmetry.space_group_name_H-M   'P 1'
#
loop_
_entity.id
_entity.type
_entity.pdbx_description
1 polymer ?
#
loop_
_entity_poly.entity_id
_entity_poly.type
_entity_poly.pdbx_seq_one_letter_code
_entity_poly.pdbx_strand_id
1 'polypeptide(L)'
;MDTRTAAKEIAGEAIVLLENKDALLPLIEGSKIAFLGRAQIETVYSGNGSGSTRTKESKNILEECERNHLFPVACLKEFYEKKVAGIVRTQEEEFDFTKCKQLVNSGMMYEIFGKYRKPEEEFEIPRELLKQAEEETDTAILTLRRNSGGEECDRHLEDYYLLASEKRLVESCCESFDKVILLVNANGVLDLSWTKEYPQIKSILFIGIPGEEGAVAVAEILCGRR
;
A
#
# COMPACT_ATOMS: atom_id res chain seq x y z
N MET A 1 -3.20 28.81 1.05
CA MET A 1 -3.03 27.35 1.30
C MET A 1 -1.63 27.02 0.82
N ASP A 2 -0.80 26.41 1.65
CA ASP A 2 0.53 25.99 1.23
C ASP A 2 0.45 24.71 0.36
N THR A 3 1.55 24.38 -0.30
CA THR A 3 1.59 23.27 -1.28
C THR A 3 1.30 21.91 -0.63
N ARG A 4 1.77 21.67 0.61
CA ARG A 4 1.54 20.40 1.30
C ARG A 4 0.07 20.24 1.66
N THR A 5 -0.55 21.30 2.20
CA THR A 5 -1.98 21.31 2.48
C THR A 5 -2.79 21.05 1.22
N ALA A 6 -2.45 21.70 0.09
CA ALA A 6 -3.12 21.47 -1.19
C ALA A 6 -2.95 20.02 -1.67
N ALA A 7 -1.74 19.45 -1.58
CA ALA A 7 -1.47 18.07 -1.97
C ALA A 7 -2.27 17.07 -1.13
N LYS A 8 -2.35 17.28 0.20
CA LYS A 8 -3.16 16.46 1.09
C LYS A 8 -4.66 16.54 0.74
N GLU A 9 -5.17 17.77 0.50
CA GLU A 9 -6.58 17.95 0.11
C GLU A 9 -6.89 17.18 -1.20
N ILE A 10 -6.06 17.32 -2.22
CA ILE A 10 -6.22 16.63 -3.50
C ILE A 10 -6.14 15.10 -3.30
N ALA A 11 -5.18 14.62 -2.51
CA ALA A 11 -5.04 13.19 -2.21
C ALA A 11 -6.30 12.64 -1.55
N GLY A 12 -6.86 13.35 -0.57
CA GLY A 12 -8.09 12.94 0.10
C GLY A 12 -9.30 12.89 -0.82
N GLU A 13 -9.45 13.85 -1.74
CA GLU A 13 -10.52 13.86 -2.73
C GLU A 13 -10.39 12.74 -3.79
N ALA A 14 -9.17 12.22 -3.99
CA ALA A 14 -8.91 11.14 -4.93
C ALA A 14 -9.13 9.74 -4.35
N ILE A 15 -9.19 9.60 -3.02
CA ILE A 15 -9.43 8.32 -2.36
C ILE A 15 -10.92 7.96 -2.46
N VAL A 16 -11.20 6.72 -2.84
CA VAL A 16 -12.57 6.25 -3.06
C VAL A 16 -12.92 5.16 -2.04
N LEU A 17 -13.98 5.39 -1.28
CA LEU A 17 -14.59 4.37 -0.43
C LEU A 17 -15.49 3.48 -1.29
N LEU A 18 -15.05 2.27 -1.58
CA LEU A 18 -15.79 1.31 -2.40
C LEU A 18 -16.84 0.54 -1.59
N GLU A 19 -16.53 0.24 -0.34
CA GLU A 19 -17.42 -0.49 0.56
C GLU A 19 -17.18 -0.08 2.02
N ASN A 20 -18.26 -0.02 2.82
CA ASN A 20 -18.20 0.20 4.26
C ASN A 20 -19.39 -0.47 4.95
N LYS A 21 -19.29 -1.77 5.15
CA LYS A 21 -20.29 -2.59 5.85
C LYS A 21 -20.26 -2.30 7.34
N ASP A 22 -21.43 -2.40 7.95
CA ASP A 22 -21.61 -2.27 9.40
C ASP A 22 -21.11 -0.92 9.95
N ALA A 23 -20.92 0.09 9.09
CA ALA A 23 -20.33 1.38 9.44
C ALA A 23 -19.01 1.26 10.20
N LEU A 24 -18.13 0.32 9.77
CA LEU A 24 -16.83 0.09 10.42
C LEU A 24 -15.94 1.34 10.41
N LEU A 25 -15.97 2.07 9.31
CA LEU A 25 -15.29 3.38 9.23
C LEU A 25 -16.28 4.51 9.58
N PRO A 26 -15.81 5.56 10.25
CA PRO A 26 -14.44 5.77 10.73
C PRO A 26 -14.08 4.90 11.95
N LEU A 27 -12.78 4.62 12.10
CA LEU A 27 -12.24 3.94 13.28
C LEU A 27 -12.24 4.84 14.50
N ILE A 28 -12.40 4.24 15.66
CA ILE A 28 -12.38 4.96 16.94
C ILE A 28 -10.93 5.34 17.29
N GLU A 29 -10.70 6.59 17.62
CA GLU A 29 -9.41 7.07 18.12
C GLU A 29 -8.99 6.28 19.37
N GLY A 30 -7.74 5.88 19.44
CA GLY A 30 -7.21 5.04 20.52
C GLY A 30 -7.30 3.54 20.24
N SER A 31 -7.91 3.12 19.11
CA SER A 31 -8.02 1.70 18.77
C SER A 31 -6.66 1.07 18.48
N LYS A 32 -6.51 -0.19 18.92
CA LYS A 32 -5.44 -1.06 18.44
C LYS A 32 -5.85 -1.71 17.12
N ILE A 33 -4.94 -1.75 16.18
CA ILE A 33 -5.17 -2.24 14.82
C ILE A 33 -4.04 -3.18 14.40
N ALA A 34 -4.39 -4.32 13.85
CA ALA A 34 -3.45 -5.22 13.19
C ALA A 34 -3.17 -4.73 11.77
N PHE A 35 -1.98 -4.20 11.53
CA PHE A 35 -1.57 -3.77 10.20
C PHE A 35 -0.87 -4.90 9.46
N LEU A 36 -1.37 -5.27 8.28
CA LEU A 36 -0.85 -6.32 7.43
C LEU A 36 -0.60 -5.82 6.00
N GLY A 37 0.34 -6.48 5.32
CA GLY A 37 0.77 -6.11 3.97
C GLY A 37 1.94 -5.13 3.97
N ARG A 38 2.87 -5.31 3.04
CA ARG A 38 4.09 -4.50 2.95
C ARG A 38 3.81 -3.02 2.71
N ALA A 39 2.74 -2.71 1.99
CA ALA A 39 2.43 -1.34 1.58
C ALA A 39 2.07 -0.42 2.77
N GLN A 40 1.79 -0.95 3.94
CA GLN A 40 1.65 -0.14 5.15
C GLN A 40 2.93 0.65 5.48
N ILE A 41 4.12 0.07 5.19
CA ILE A 41 5.44 0.70 5.37
C ILE A 41 6.00 1.16 4.02
N GLU A 42 5.92 0.30 3.00
CA GLU A 42 6.40 0.59 1.65
C GLU A 42 5.28 1.16 0.78
N THR A 43 4.62 2.22 1.27
CA THR A 43 3.52 2.87 0.57
C THR A 43 3.97 3.41 -0.79
N VAL A 44 3.26 3.04 -1.85
CA VAL A 44 3.52 3.55 -3.20
C VAL A 44 2.89 4.92 -3.31
N TYR A 45 3.71 5.95 -3.35
CA TYR A 45 3.29 7.36 -3.40
C TYR A 45 3.49 8.00 -4.77
N SER A 46 4.32 7.39 -5.63
CA SER A 46 4.58 7.88 -7.00
C SER A 46 4.69 6.73 -7.98
N GLY A 47 4.52 7.03 -9.26
CA GLY A 47 4.74 6.08 -10.33
C GLY A 47 6.23 5.76 -10.56
N ASN A 48 6.48 4.80 -11.44
CA ASN A 48 7.80 4.46 -11.95
C ASN A 48 8.08 5.21 -13.27
N GLY A 49 9.31 5.16 -13.73
CA GLY A 49 9.70 5.75 -15.03
C GLY A 49 9.44 7.26 -15.09
N SER A 50 8.74 7.73 -16.10
CA SER A 50 8.42 9.14 -16.28
C SER A 50 7.49 9.74 -15.22
N GLY A 51 6.72 8.90 -14.54
CA GLY A 51 5.86 9.28 -13.41
C GLY A 51 6.56 9.23 -12.06
N SER A 52 7.86 8.91 -12.02
CA SER A 52 8.63 8.84 -10.78
C SER A 52 8.90 10.23 -10.22
N THR A 53 8.63 10.39 -8.94
CA THR A 53 9.03 11.57 -8.17
C THR A 53 10.04 11.19 -7.09
N ARG A 54 10.98 12.08 -6.81
CA ARG A 54 11.92 11.92 -5.70
C ARG A 54 11.46 12.81 -4.57
N THR A 55 11.13 12.20 -3.45
CA THR A 55 10.89 12.93 -2.21
C THR A 55 12.05 12.72 -1.24
N LYS A 56 12.30 13.72 -0.42
CA LYS A 56 13.28 13.60 0.68
C LYS A 56 12.72 12.86 1.89
N GLU A 57 11.40 12.90 2.05
CA GLU A 57 10.69 12.32 3.17
C GLU A 57 9.45 11.64 2.64
N SER A 58 9.48 10.32 2.49
CA SER A 58 8.28 9.55 2.20
C SER A 58 7.54 9.26 3.52
N LYS A 59 6.25 9.54 3.55
CA LYS A 59 5.36 9.15 4.63
C LYS A 59 4.75 7.81 4.31
N ASN A 60 4.58 6.95 5.30
CA ASN A 60 3.91 5.68 5.12
C ASN A 60 2.60 5.61 5.92
N ILE A 61 1.74 4.68 5.52
CA ILE A 61 0.40 4.55 6.11
C ILE A 61 0.47 4.22 7.59
N LEU A 62 1.35 3.30 7.99
CA LEU A 62 1.49 2.87 9.39
C LEU A 62 1.82 4.03 10.32
N GLU A 63 2.88 4.80 9.98
CA GLU A 63 3.32 5.92 10.80
C GLU A 63 2.26 7.04 10.89
N GLU A 64 1.58 7.33 9.77
CA GLU A 64 0.55 8.36 9.77
C GLU A 64 -0.72 7.92 10.53
N CYS A 65 -1.08 6.65 10.48
CA CYS A 65 -2.14 6.09 11.33
C CYS A 65 -1.77 6.20 12.82
N GLU A 66 -0.53 5.87 13.18
CA GLU A 66 -0.04 5.97 14.55
C GLU A 66 -0.07 7.44 15.06
N ARG A 67 0.33 8.41 14.22
CA ARG A 67 0.22 9.85 14.51
C ARG A 67 -1.23 10.33 14.68
N ASN A 68 -2.15 9.61 14.05
CA ASN A 68 -3.59 9.86 14.16
C ASN A 68 -4.27 8.98 15.24
N HIS A 69 -3.47 8.45 16.18
CA HIS A 69 -3.92 7.66 17.34
C HIS A 69 -4.63 6.34 16.98
N LEU A 70 -4.27 5.73 15.84
CA LEU A 70 -4.54 4.32 15.56
C LEU A 70 -3.27 3.53 15.85
N PHE A 71 -3.30 2.76 16.93
CA PHE A 71 -2.08 2.13 17.44
C PHE A 71 -1.87 0.74 16.82
N PRO A 72 -0.72 0.49 16.18
CA PRO A 72 -0.43 -0.81 15.62
C PRO A 72 -0.20 -1.85 16.74
N VAL A 73 -0.60 -3.09 16.48
CA VAL A 73 -0.19 -4.23 17.30
C VAL A 73 1.33 -4.40 17.18
N ALA A 74 2.03 -4.34 18.31
CA ALA A 74 3.48 -4.20 18.34
C ALA A 74 4.22 -5.36 17.66
N CYS A 75 3.82 -6.61 17.88
CA CYS A 75 4.49 -7.77 17.31
C CYS A 75 4.44 -7.79 15.76
N LEU A 76 3.33 -7.35 15.15
CA LEU A 76 3.20 -7.24 13.70
C LEU A 76 4.01 -6.06 13.15
N LYS A 77 3.97 -4.91 13.83
CA LYS A 77 4.79 -3.74 13.46
C LYS A 77 6.27 -4.11 13.41
N GLU A 78 6.80 -4.68 14.48
CA GLU A 78 8.21 -5.10 14.57
C GLU A 78 8.58 -6.14 13.51
N PHE A 79 7.67 -7.08 13.23
CA PHE A 79 7.87 -8.07 12.17
C PHE A 79 8.06 -7.41 10.81
N TYR A 80 7.14 -6.52 10.42
CA TYR A 80 7.20 -5.86 9.13
C TYR A 80 8.38 -4.90 9.02
N GLU A 81 8.67 -4.10 10.05
CA GLU A 81 9.83 -3.21 10.09
C GLU A 81 11.14 -3.99 9.91
N LYS A 82 11.31 -5.10 10.62
CA LYS A 82 12.49 -5.98 10.51
C LYS A 82 12.60 -6.61 9.11
N LYS A 83 11.48 -7.08 8.54
CA LYS A 83 11.47 -7.69 7.20
C LYS A 83 11.82 -6.66 6.13
N VAL A 84 11.23 -5.49 6.18
CA VAL A 84 11.50 -4.40 5.23
C VAL A 84 12.94 -3.90 5.34
N ALA A 85 13.46 -3.71 6.56
CA ALA A 85 14.85 -3.33 6.79
C ALA A 85 15.86 -4.38 6.29
N GLY A 86 15.47 -5.66 6.29
CA GLY A 86 16.30 -6.76 5.78
C GLY A 86 16.32 -6.89 4.26
N ILE A 87 15.51 -6.13 3.52
CA ILE A 87 15.53 -6.16 2.06
C ILE A 87 16.80 -5.47 1.57
N VAL A 88 17.67 -6.24 0.94
CA VAL A 88 18.81 -5.68 0.20
C VAL A 88 18.26 -5.03 -1.07
N ARG A 89 18.00 -3.74 -1.03
CA ARG A 89 17.71 -2.98 -2.25
C ARG A 89 19.00 -2.87 -3.01
N THR A 90 19.12 -3.53 -4.16
CA THR A 90 20.13 -3.17 -5.14
C THR A 90 19.90 -1.68 -5.43
N GLN A 91 20.94 -0.86 -5.21
CA GLN A 91 20.89 0.55 -5.55
C GLN A 91 20.33 0.62 -6.97
N GLU A 92 19.26 1.39 -7.17
CA GLU A 92 18.84 1.75 -8.53
C GLU A 92 20.09 2.27 -9.21
N GLU A 93 20.48 1.65 -10.34
CA GLU A 93 21.67 2.11 -11.10
C GLU A 93 21.54 3.61 -11.24
N GLU A 94 22.54 4.35 -10.76
CA GLU A 94 22.55 5.81 -10.90
C GLU A 94 22.24 6.16 -12.34
N PHE A 95 21.31 7.09 -12.53
CA PHE A 95 20.84 7.46 -13.86
C PHE A 95 22.04 7.91 -14.73
N ASP A 96 22.51 7.04 -15.59
CA ASP A 96 23.61 7.30 -16.49
C ASP A 96 23.14 8.08 -17.73
N PHE A 97 23.36 9.39 -17.71
CA PHE A 97 23.03 10.26 -18.83
C PHE A 97 23.68 9.85 -20.14
N THR A 98 24.86 9.24 -20.12
CA THR A 98 25.56 8.80 -21.33
C THR A 98 24.86 7.59 -21.94
N LYS A 99 24.48 6.62 -21.10
CA LYS A 99 23.69 5.45 -21.49
C LYS A 99 22.33 5.87 -22.01
N CYS A 100 21.65 6.79 -21.30
CA CYS A 100 20.38 7.36 -21.75
C CYS A 100 20.45 7.99 -23.12
N LYS A 101 21.48 8.81 -23.37
CA LYS A 101 21.67 9.45 -24.69
C LYS A 101 21.89 8.43 -25.80
N GLN A 102 22.61 7.36 -25.54
CA GLN A 102 22.82 6.26 -26.48
C GLN A 102 21.51 5.53 -26.79
N LEU A 103 20.72 5.21 -25.76
CA LEU A 103 19.42 4.52 -25.89
C LEU A 103 18.40 5.39 -26.64
N VAL A 104 18.34 6.70 -26.35
CA VAL A 104 17.50 7.65 -27.10
C VAL A 104 17.88 7.68 -28.57
N ASN A 105 19.18 7.80 -28.87
CA ASN A 105 19.67 7.85 -30.24
C ASN A 105 19.45 6.54 -31.02
N SER A 106 19.37 5.40 -30.32
CA SER A 106 19.05 4.09 -30.91
C SER A 106 17.56 3.79 -31.02
N GLY A 107 16.69 4.70 -30.55
CA GLY A 107 15.23 4.51 -30.52
C GLY A 107 14.73 3.58 -29.40
N MET A 108 15.61 3.19 -28.46
CA MET A 108 15.26 2.28 -27.36
C MET A 108 14.84 3.06 -26.10
N MET A 109 13.94 4.01 -26.26
CA MET A 109 13.38 4.78 -25.13
C MET A 109 12.71 3.90 -24.08
N TYR A 110 12.13 2.78 -24.50
CA TYR A 110 11.48 1.81 -23.61
C TYR A 110 12.40 1.27 -22.52
N GLU A 111 13.65 0.97 -22.86
CA GLU A 111 14.65 0.47 -21.89
C GLU A 111 14.96 1.47 -20.76
N ILE A 112 14.65 2.75 -20.99
CA ILE A 112 14.88 3.81 -20.02
C ILE A 112 13.65 4.03 -19.13
N PHE A 113 12.46 4.08 -19.75
CA PHE A 113 11.25 4.58 -19.08
C PHE A 113 10.13 3.54 -18.96
N GLY A 114 10.21 2.44 -19.71
CA GLY A 114 9.12 1.51 -19.84
C GLY A 114 9.31 0.16 -19.15
N LYS A 115 10.41 -0.08 -18.44
CA LYS A 115 10.70 -1.39 -17.87
C LYS A 115 9.64 -1.81 -16.85
N TYR A 116 8.98 -2.92 -17.14
CA TYR A 116 8.02 -3.54 -16.23
C TYR A 116 8.68 -3.94 -14.90
N ARG A 117 8.03 -3.58 -13.81
CA ARG A 117 8.40 -4.01 -12.46
C ARG A 117 7.29 -4.91 -11.93
N LYS A 118 7.58 -6.19 -11.84
CA LYS A 118 6.67 -7.17 -11.26
C LYS A 118 6.29 -6.79 -9.82
N PRO A 119 5.03 -6.99 -9.41
CA PRO A 119 4.66 -6.85 -8.01
C PRO A 119 5.54 -7.72 -7.10
N GLU A 120 5.90 -7.18 -5.97
CA GLU A 120 6.76 -7.88 -5.02
C GLU A 120 5.93 -8.81 -4.12
N GLU A 121 6.50 -9.96 -3.79
CA GLU A 121 5.86 -10.95 -2.93
C GLU A 121 5.63 -10.41 -1.51
N GLU A 122 4.49 -10.76 -0.92
CA GLU A 122 4.19 -10.48 0.47
C GLU A 122 4.96 -11.42 1.41
N PHE A 123 5.17 -10.95 2.64
CA PHE A 123 5.84 -11.75 3.66
C PHE A 123 4.88 -12.77 4.28
N GLU A 124 5.36 -13.98 4.45
CA GLU A 124 4.66 -14.98 5.24
C GLU A 124 4.76 -14.64 6.74
N ILE A 125 3.60 -14.42 7.38
CA ILE A 125 3.52 -14.06 8.79
C ILE A 125 3.48 -15.35 9.63
N PRO A 126 4.36 -15.50 10.62
CA PRO A 126 4.28 -16.62 11.54
C PRO A 126 2.93 -16.69 12.27
N ARG A 127 2.34 -17.88 12.35
CA ARG A 127 1.02 -18.08 12.97
C ARG A 127 0.96 -17.64 14.45
N GLU A 128 2.09 -17.73 15.13
CA GLU A 128 2.23 -17.30 16.52
C GLU A 128 2.05 -15.78 16.66
N LEU A 129 2.54 -15.00 15.68
CA LEU A 129 2.35 -13.54 15.69
C LEU A 129 0.90 -13.16 15.40
N LEU A 130 0.23 -13.88 14.49
CA LEU A 130 -1.20 -13.65 14.23
C LEU A 130 -2.02 -13.93 15.49
N LYS A 131 -1.77 -15.05 16.19
CA LYS A 131 -2.43 -15.37 17.47
C LYS A 131 -2.21 -14.32 18.54
N GLN A 132 -1.00 -13.78 18.66
CA GLN A 132 -0.74 -12.69 19.59
C GLN A 132 -1.53 -11.44 19.22
N ALA A 133 -1.64 -11.15 17.92
CA ALA A 133 -2.39 -10.00 17.44
C ALA A 133 -3.90 -10.14 17.64
N GLU A 134 -4.46 -11.35 17.47
CA GLU A 134 -5.87 -11.68 17.73
C GLU A 134 -6.27 -11.45 19.20
N GLU A 135 -5.35 -11.62 20.15
CA GLU A 135 -5.59 -11.35 21.57
C GLU A 135 -5.72 -9.85 21.87
N GLU A 136 -5.19 -8.99 20.99
CA GLU A 136 -5.16 -7.55 21.20
C GLU A 136 -6.24 -6.77 20.44
N THR A 137 -6.71 -7.31 19.30
CA THR A 137 -7.70 -6.64 18.44
C THR A 137 -8.43 -7.63 17.54
N ASP A 138 -9.68 -7.32 17.19
CA ASP A 138 -10.47 -8.01 16.18
C ASP A 138 -10.43 -7.32 14.81
N THR A 139 -9.71 -6.19 14.72
CA THR A 139 -9.73 -5.30 13.57
C THR A 139 -8.36 -5.23 12.91
N ALA A 140 -8.33 -5.47 11.60
CA ALA A 140 -7.12 -5.39 10.78
C ALA A 140 -7.26 -4.39 9.63
N ILE A 141 -6.13 -3.78 9.28
CA ILE A 141 -5.93 -3.04 8.02
C ILE A 141 -4.99 -3.87 7.16
N LEU A 142 -5.50 -4.34 6.04
CA LEU A 142 -4.76 -5.07 5.03
C LEU A 142 -4.47 -4.15 3.85
N THR A 143 -3.21 -3.92 3.52
CA THR A 143 -2.82 -3.04 2.43
C THR A 143 -2.16 -3.83 1.31
N LEU A 144 -2.78 -3.85 0.13
CA LEU A 144 -2.22 -4.42 -1.08
C LEU A 144 -1.70 -3.31 -1.99
N ARG A 145 -0.60 -3.57 -2.69
CA ARG A 145 0.02 -2.58 -3.58
C ARG A 145 0.29 -3.11 -4.97
N ARG A 146 0.31 -2.20 -5.93
CA ARG A 146 0.86 -2.41 -7.26
C ARG A 146 1.83 -1.30 -7.59
N ASN A 147 2.94 -1.66 -8.20
CA ASN A 147 3.81 -0.68 -8.82
C ASN A 147 3.06 -0.03 -9.98
N SER A 148 3.36 1.22 -10.25
CA SER A 148 2.71 1.97 -11.31
C SER A 148 3.71 2.79 -12.10
N GLY A 149 3.35 3.07 -13.32
CA GLY A 149 4.21 3.78 -14.25
C GLY A 149 5.16 2.82 -14.99
N GLY A 150 5.71 3.29 -16.09
CA GLY A 150 6.32 2.46 -17.09
C GLY A 150 5.26 1.98 -18.10
N GLU A 151 5.72 1.70 -19.32
CA GLU A 151 4.84 1.45 -20.46
C GLU A 151 4.06 0.12 -20.35
N GLU A 152 4.48 -0.77 -19.47
CA GLU A 152 3.91 -2.10 -19.31
C GLU A 152 3.24 -2.37 -17.97
N CYS A 153 3.25 -1.43 -17.05
CA CYS A 153 2.47 -1.56 -15.83
C CYS A 153 0.97 -1.62 -16.18
N ASP A 154 0.23 -2.41 -15.41
CA ASP A 154 -1.20 -2.67 -15.61
C ASP A 154 -1.54 -3.49 -16.88
N ARG A 155 -0.54 -4.12 -17.50
CA ARG A 155 -0.73 -4.96 -18.70
C ARG A 155 -0.44 -6.44 -18.47
N HIS A 156 0.11 -6.78 -17.30
CA HIS A 156 0.43 -8.15 -16.93
C HIS A 156 -0.64 -8.72 -15.99
N LEU A 157 -0.83 -10.04 -16.03
CA LEU A 157 -1.82 -10.71 -15.19
C LEU A 157 -1.52 -10.56 -13.71
N GLU A 158 -0.24 -10.46 -13.35
CA GLU A 158 0.21 -10.24 -11.98
C GLU A 158 -0.16 -8.84 -11.45
N ASP A 159 -0.38 -7.86 -12.34
CA ASP A 159 -0.86 -6.54 -11.93
C ASP A 159 -2.37 -6.55 -11.63
N TYR A 160 -3.10 -7.41 -12.32
CA TYR A 160 -4.55 -7.49 -12.22
C TYR A 160 -5.04 -8.49 -11.15
N TYR A 161 -4.44 -9.68 -11.09
CA TYR A 161 -4.79 -10.71 -10.12
C TYR A 161 -3.88 -10.70 -8.89
N LEU A 162 -4.37 -11.27 -7.79
CA LEU A 162 -3.55 -11.49 -6.60
C LEU A 162 -2.41 -12.46 -6.88
N LEU A 163 -1.23 -12.14 -6.39
CA LEU A 163 -0.12 -13.09 -6.30
C LEU A 163 -0.47 -14.21 -5.32
N ALA A 164 0.24 -15.33 -5.42
CA ALA A 164 0.05 -16.45 -4.49
C ALA A 164 0.35 -16.06 -3.04
N SER A 165 1.33 -15.19 -2.80
CA SER A 165 1.65 -14.68 -1.46
C SER A 165 0.57 -13.73 -0.92
N GLU A 166 -0.02 -12.91 -1.77
CA GLU A 166 -1.13 -12.04 -1.40
C GLU A 166 -2.39 -12.83 -1.04
N LYS A 167 -2.69 -13.90 -1.79
CA LYS A 167 -3.80 -14.81 -1.45
C LYS A 167 -3.62 -15.40 -0.07
N ARG A 168 -2.43 -15.93 0.24
CA ARG A 168 -2.13 -16.47 1.58
C ARG A 168 -2.24 -15.39 2.67
N LEU A 169 -1.82 -14.17 2.38
CA LEU A 169 -1.94 -13.05 3.31
C LEU A 169 -3.40 -12.69 3.57
N VAL A 170 -4.24 -12.62 2.54
CA VAL A 170 -5.68 -12.40 2.66
C VAL A 170 -6.33 -13.49 3.49
N GLU A 171 -6.05 -14.77 3.17
CA GLU A 171 -6.54 -15.93 3.91
C GLU A 171 -6.19 -15.83 5.39
N SER A 172 -4.90 -15.66 5.70
CA SER A 172 -4.42 -15.55 7.08
C SER A 172 -5.03 -14.37 7.83
N CYS A 173 -5.18 -13.22 7.15
CA CYS A 173 -5.80 -12.03 7.72
C CYS A 173 -7.28 -12.28 8.06
N CYS A 174 -8.04 -12.85 7.12
CA CYS A 174 -9.46 -13.10 7.31
C CYS A 174 -9.77 -14.29 8.24
N GLU A 175 -8.82 -15.21 8.43
CA GLU A 175 -8.91 -16.25 9.45
C GLU A 175 -8.70 -15.71 10.87
N SER A 176 -7.87 -14.66 11.00
CA SER A 176 -7.45 -14.10 12.28
C SER A 176 -8.29 -12.92 12.76
N PHE A 177 -8.92 -12.17 11.87
CA PHE A 177 -9.61 -10.93 12.24
C PHE A 177 -11.03 -10.86 11.68
N ASP A 178 -11.98 -10.48 12.52
CA ASP A 178 -13.41 -10.40 12.16
C ASP A 178 -13.75 -9.13 11.34
N LYS A 179 -12.93 -8.09 11.47
CA LYS A 179 -13.12 -6.78 10.84
C LYS A 179 -11.89 -6.39 10.04
N VAL A 180 -11.96 -6.56 8.75
CA VAL A 180 -10.85 -6.24 7.84
C VAL A 180 -11.19 -5.03 6.98
N ILE A 181 -10.29 -4.05 6.99
CA ILE A 181 -10.30 -2.89 6.10
C ILE A 181 -9.23 -3.13 5.04
N LEU A 182 -9.65 -3.24 3.79
CA LEU A 182 -8.75 -3.42 2.66
C LEU A 182 -8.38 -2.05 2.08
N LEU A 183 -7.09 -1.74 2.04
CA LEU A 183 -6.54 -0.58 1.34
C LEU A 183 -5.89 -1.06 0.03
N VAL A 184 -6.33 -0.48 -1.09
CA VAL A 184 -5.80 -0.78 -2.42
C VAL A 184 -4.89 0.37 -2.86
N ASN A 185 -3.59 0.18 -2.72
CA ASN A 185 -2.55 1.13 -3.12
C ASN A 185 -2.04 0.81 -4.53
N ALA A 186 -2.85 1.11 -5.52
CA ALA A 186 -2.59 0.82 -6.92
C ALA A 186 -3.12 1.93 -7.82
N ASN A 187 -2.48 2.16 -8.95
CA ASN A 187 -2.94 3.13 -9.95
C ASN A 187 -3.85 2.49 -11.00
N GLY A 188 -3.68 1.21 -11.24
CA GLY A 188 -4.43 0.47 -12.24
C GLY A 188 -5.60 -0.32 -11.66
N VAL A 189 -6.24 -1.05 -12.55
CA VAL A 189 -7.37 -1.93 -12.21
C VAL A 189 -6.83 -3.21 -11.56
N LEU A 190 -7.32 -3.52 -10.38
CA LEU A 190 -7.08 -4.77 -9.66
C LEU A 190 -8.39 -5.54 -9.55
N ASP A 191 -8.36 -6.85 -9.79
CA ASP A 191 -9.52 -7.69 -9.52
C ASP A 191 -9.81 -7.75 -8.03
N LEU A 192 -10.99 -7.28 -7.65
CA LEU A 192 -11.50 -7.34 -6.28
C LEU A 192 -12.67 -8.30 -6.13
N SER A 193 -12.99 -9.12 -7.15
CA SER A 193 -14.13 -10.05 -7.11
C SER A 193 -14.01 -11.07 -5.99
N TRP A 194 -12.79 -11.43 -5.61
CA TRP A 194 -12.45 -12.36 -4.53
C TRP A 194 -12.86 -11.84 -3.14
N THR A 195 -13.01 -10.53 -2.94
CA THR A 195 -13.41 -9.96 -1.64
C THR A 195 -14.77 -10.47 -1.17
N LYS A 196 -15.62 -10.92 -2.10
CA LYS A 196 -16.94 -11.48 -1.79
C LYS A 196 -16.89 -12.83 -1.07
N GLU A 197 -15.75 -13.51 -1.15
CA GLU A 197 -15.49 -14.79 -0.49
C GLU A 197 -15.12 -14.62 1.00
N TYR A 198 -14.78 -13.38 1.40
CA TYR A 198 -14.32 -13.04 2.74
C TYR A 198 -15.28 -12.05 3.44
N PRO A 199 -16.27 -12.53 4.17
CA PRO A 199 -17.24 -11.68 4.88
C PRO A 199 -16.61 -10.80 5.97
N GLN A 200 -15.39 -11.10 6.36
CA GLN A 200 -14.58 -10.31 7.30
C GLN A 200 -14.15 -8.97 6.69
N ILE A 201 -14.04 -8.88 5.35
CA ILE A 201 -13.73 -7.61 4.66
C ILE A 201 -14.98 -6.72 4.74
N LYS A 202 -14.92 -5.75 5.64
CA LYS A 202 -16.02 -4.83 5.93
C LYS A 202 -15.90 -3.51 5.20
N SER A 203 -14.67 -3.06 4.97
CA SER A 203 -14.43 -1.78 4.27
C SER A 203 -13.35 -1.94 3.23
N ILE A 204 -13.54 -1.27 2.09
CA ILE A 204 -12.58 -1.26 0.98
C ILE A 204 -12.37 0.19 0.54
N LEU A 205 -11.12 0.65 0.63
CA LEU A 205 -10.70 1.94 0.10
C LEU A 205 -9.73 1.74 -1.06
N PHE A 206 -10.06 2.33 -2.20
CA PHE A 206 -9.11 2.50 -3.28
C PHE A 206 -8.36 3.81 -3.05
N ILE A 207 -7.09 3.71 -2.65
CA ILE A 207 -6.28 4.87 -2.29
C ILE A 207 -5.42 5.37 -3.46
N GLY A 208 -5.38 4.63 -4.56
CA GLY A 208 -4.59 5.02 -5.74
C GLY A 208 -3.10 5.09 -5.45
N ILE A 209 -2.45 6.03 -6.13
CA ILE A 209 -1.08 6.48 -5.84
C ILE A 209 -1.17 7.95 -5.41
N PRO A 210 -1.33 8.20 -4.11
CA PRO A 210 -1.88 9.46 -3.62
C PRO A 210 -0.84 10.57 -3.42
N GLY A 211 0.42 10.39 -3.87
CA GLY A 211 1.47 11.37 -3.71
C GLY A 211 2.08 11.40 -2.30
N GLU A 212 2.98 12.35 -2.07
CA GLU A 212 3.78 12.44 -0.82
C GLU A 212 2.94 12.65 0.45
N GLU A 213 1.81 13.34 0.35
CA GLU A 213 0.90 13.60 1.47
C GLU A 213 -0.25 12.58 1.54
N GLY A 214 -0.25 11.58 0.67
CA GLY A 214 -1.33 10.61 0.56
C GLY A 214 -1.53 9.75 1.80
N ALA A 215 -0.46 9.31 2.44
CA ALA A 215 -0.55 8.55 3.68
C ALA A 215 -1.24 9.34 4.81
N VAL A 216 -1.01 10.67 4.86
CA VAL A 216 -1.70 11.56 5.79
C VAL A 216 -3.19 11.59 5.51
N ALA A 217 -3.57 11.75 4.23
CA ALA A 217 -4.97 11.77 3.83
C ALA A 217 -5.68 10.43 4.14
N VAL A 218 -5.01 9.29 3.89
CA VAL A 218 -5.52 7.96 4.25
C VAL A 218 -5.78 7.86 5.74
N ALA A 219 -4.83 8.25 6.59
CA ALA A 219 -4.99 8.20 8.05
C ALA A 219 -6.14 9.10 8.53
N GLU A 220 -6.27 10.32 7.98
CA GLU A 220 -7.37 11.23 8.31
C GLU A 220 -8.74 10.64 7.94
N ILE A 221 -8.86 9.97 6.77
CA ILE A 221 -10.09 9.30 6.34
C ILE A 221 -10.43 8.13 7.26
N LEU A 222 -9.45 7.28 7.59
CA LEU A 222 -9.66 6.15 8.48
C LEU A 222 -10.16 6.57 9.87
N CYS A 223 -9.75 7.75 10.35
CA CYS A 223 -10.17 8.33 11.64
C CYS A 223 -11.41 9.24 11.55
N GLY A 224 -12.02 9.42 10.38
CA GLY A 224 -13.18 10.30 10.20
C GLY A 224 -12.87 11.78 10.38
N ARG A 225 -11.64 12.19 10.18
CA ARG A 225 -11.25 13.62 10.20
C ARG A 225 -11.45 14.29 8.84
N ARG A 226 -11.87 13.47 7.88
CA ARG A 226 -12.17 13.88 6.53
C ARG A 226 -13.35 13.09 5.99
#